data_370cfe3436cd57a35b99dafb9c827b3e
#
_entry.id   370cfe3436cd57a35b99dafb9c827b3e
#
_cell.length_a   1.000
_cell.length_b   1.000
_cell.length_c   1.000
_cell.angle_alpha   90.00
_cell.angle_beta   90.00
_cell.angle_gamma   90.00
#
_symmetry.space_group_name_H-M   'P 1'
#
loop_
_entity.id
_entity.type
_entity.pdbx_description
1 polymer ?
#
loop_
_entity_poly.entity_id
_entity_poly.type
_entity_poly.pdbx_seq_one_letter_code
_entity_poly.pdbx_strand_id
1 'polypeptide(L)'
;MVVKKIGSEPDSTGAIVTATYMEAIGGSRIVPVLMKNFVKLIEDGHAGKWVTFNNKSKAVYIEIDNKIVGHIVYDHRSDDLFKTAWIILSWVDENYRRRGLYKILHKYFEKVLKETGSTKIASYVSVNNAARLASCESVGMIKHCYRMEKHLEQNDWQ
;
A
#
# COMPACT_ATOMS: atom_id res chain seq x y z
N MET A 1 -18.55 10.53 1.38
CA MET A 1 -17.24 9.86 1.15
C MET A 1 -16.44 10.65 0.11
N VAL A 2 -15.18 10.90 0.39
CA VAL A 2 -14.32 11.64 -0.53
C VAL A 2 -13.58 10.67 -1.44
N VAL A 3 -13.72 10.88 -2.76
CA VAL A 3 -12.91 10.27 -3.80
C VAL A 3 -12.40 11.41 -4.66
N LYS A 4 -11.09 11.57 -4.74
CA LYS A 4 -10.50 12.77 -5.33
C LYS A 4 -9.31 12.41 -6.21
N LYS A 5 -9.33 12.85 -7.47
CA LYS A 5 -8.14 12.82 -8.32
C LYS A 5 -7.11 13.81 -7.78
N ILE A 6 -5.88 13.35 -7.61
CA ILE A 6 -4.81 14.13 -6.95
C ILE A 6 -3.67 14.49 -7.90
N GLY A 7 -3.67 13.98 -9.10
CA GLY A 7 -2.72 14.36 -10.12
C GLY A 7 -2.56 13.33 -11.22
N SER A 8 -1.79 13.67 -12.22
CA SER A 8 -1.42 12.77 -13.31
C SER A 8 -0.05 13.15 -13.84
N GLU A 9 0.68 12.15 -14.34
CA GLU A 9 1.97 12.32 -14.96
C GLU A 9 2.32 11.12 -15.83
N PRO A 10 3.25 11.26 -16.80
CA PRO A 10 3.68 10.10 -17.58
C PRO A 10 4.57 9.17 -16.76
N ASP A 11 4.49 7.89 -17.05
CA ASP A 11 5.48 6.91 -16.60
C ASP A 11 6.70 6.92 -17.54
N SER A 12 7.65 6.01 -17.32
CA SER A 12 8.86 5.93 -18.14
C SER A 12 8.61 5.60 -19.62
N THR A 13 7.43 5.07 -19.95
CA THR A 13 7.02 4.74 -21.33
C THR A 13 6.22 5.85 -22.00
N GLY A 14 5.89 6.92 -21.28
CA GLY A 14 5.03 8.00 -21.74
C GLY A 14 3.54 7.78 -21.52
N ALA A 15 3.12 6.65 -20.96
CA ALA A 15 1.72 6.42 -20.60
C ALA A 15 1.31 7.32 -19.44
N ILE A 16 0.12 7.92 -19.53
CA ILE A 16 -0.38 8.82 -18.49
C ILE A 16 -0.93 8.01 -17.31
N VAL A 17 -0.36 8.28 -16.15
CA VAL A 17 -0.74 7.68 -14.87
C VAL A 17 -1.58 8.70 -14.10
N THR A 18 -2.80 8.32 -13.73
CA THR A 18 -3.69 9.16 -12.92
C THR A 18 -3.77 8.61 -11.51
N ALA A 19 -3.52 9.46 -10.53
CA ALA A 19 -3.59 9.09 -9.11
C ALA A 19 -4.89 9.59 -8.48
N THR A 20 -5.49 8.76 -7.65
CA THR A 20 -6.74 9.05 -6.94
C THR A 20 -6.61 8.69 -5.46
N TYR A 21 -7.11 9.57 -4.62
CA TYR A 21 -7.27 9.34 -3.19
C TYR A 21 -8.71 8.92 -2.89
N MET A 22 -8.86 7.96 -1.99
CA MET A 22 -10.15 7.45 -1.53
C MET A 22 -10.15 7.40 0.00
N GLU A 23 -11.10 8.11 0.60
CA GLU A 23 -11.21 8.22 2.06
C GLU A 23 -11.68 6.93 2.73
N ALA A 24 -12.48 6.12 2.03
CA ALA A 24 -12.97 4.83 2.51
C ALA A 24 -13.17 3.89 1.32
N ILE A 25 -12.60 2.70 1.40
CA ILE A 25 -12.59 1.76 0.27
C ILE A 25 -13.87 0.95 0.09
N GLY A 26 -14.73 0.90 1.12
CA GLY A 26 -15.93 0.06 1.11
C GLY A 26 -16.83 0.30 -0.10
N GLY A 27 -17.19 -0.77 -0.81
CA GLY A 27 -18.06 -0.71 -1.97
C GLY A 27 -17.42 -0.15 -3.24
N SER A 28 -16.13 0.17 -3.23
CA SER A 28 -15.45 0.77 -4.37
C SER A 28 -14.84 -0.26 -5.31
N ARG A 29 -14.45 0.20 -6.50
CA ARG A 29 -13.79 -0.63 -7.53
C ARG A 29 -12.40 -1.12 -7.14
N ILE A 30 -11.79 -0.56 -6.09
CA ILE A 30 -10.49 -1.03 -5.61
C ILE A 30 -10.61 -2.35 -4.84
N VAL A 31 -11.75 -2.65 -4.23
CA VAL A 31 -11.93 -3.82 -3.38
C VAL A 31 -11.65 -5.14 -4.11
N PRO A 32 -12.18 -5.41 -5.31
CA PRO A 32 -11.85 -6.65 -6.02
C PRO A 32 -10.35 -6.79 -6.31
N VAL A 33 -9.68 -5.70 -6.66
CA VAL A 33 -8.24 -5.68 -6.93
C VAL A 33 -7.46 -5.97 -5.66
N LEU A 34 -7.84 -5.31 -4.56
CA LEU A 34 -7.24 -5.49 -3.25
C LEU A 34 -7.38 -6.93 -2.76
N MET A 35 -8.56 -7.52 -2.89
CA MET A 35 -8.81 -8.90 -2.45
C MET A 35 -7.98 -9.91 -3.24
N LYS A 36 -7.88 -9.74 -4.54
CA LYS A 36 -7.04 -10.58 -5.39
C LYS A 36 -5.57 -10.54 -4.94
N ASN A 37 -5.06 -9.34 -4.66
CA ASN A 37 -3.68 -9.15 -4.24
C ASN A 37 -3.43 -9.68 -2.83
N PHE A 38 -4.41 -9.56 -1.94
CA PHE A 38 -4.34 -10.11 -0.59
C PHE A 38 -4.23 -11.64 -0.61
N VAL A 39 -5.06 -12.30 -1.42
CA VAL A 39 -4.98 -13.76 -1.59
C VAL A 39 -3.61 -14.19 -2.08
N LYS A 40 -3.05 -13.48 -3.08
CA LYS A 40 -1.71 -13.78 -3.59
C LYS A 40 -0.63 -13.61 -2.53
N LEU A 41 -0.72 -12.58 -1.68
CA LEU A 41 0.22 -12.38 -0.58
C LEU A 41 0.17 -13.53 0.43
N ILE A 42 -1.01 -14.05 0.72
CA ILE A 42 -1.16 -15.23 1.59
C ILE A 42 -0.49 -16.45 0.94
N GLU A 43 -0.77 -16.69 -0.34
CA GLU A 43 -0.19 -17.81 -1.08
C GLU A 43 1.34 -17.74 -1.13
N ASP A 44 1.90 -16.54 -1.26
CA ASP A 44 3.34 -16.29 -1.29
C ASP A 44 3.98 -16.29 0.12
N GLY A 45 3.19 -16.46 1.18
CA GLY A 45 3.68 -16.47 2.55
C GLY A 45 4.09 -15.11 3.10
N HIS A 46 3.64 -14.02 2.49
CA HIS A 46 4.00 -12.66 2.87
C HIS A 46 2.93 -11.94 3.70
N ALA A 47 1.78 -12.55 3.90
CA ALA A 47 0.71 -12.00 4.72
C ALA A 47 0.36 -12.94 5.86
N GLY A 48 -0.01 -12.36 6.99
CA GLY A 48 -0.42 -13.09 8.18
C GLY A 48 -1.59 -12.41 8.87
N LYS A 49 -1.85 -12.81 10.12
CA LYS A 49 -2.99 -12.31 10.91
C LYS A 49 -2.97 -10.81 11.14
N TRP A 50 -1.81 -10.16 11.01
CA TRP A 50 -1.67 -8.71 11.20
C TRP A 50 -2.18 -7.88 10.01
N VAL A 51 -2.42 -8.51 8.86
CA VAL A 51 -2.94 -7.80 7.70
C VAL A 51 -4.44 -7.69 7.85
N THR A 52 -4.89 -6.51 8.27
CA THR A 52 -6.31 -6.22 8.48
C THR A 52 -6.68 -4.93 7.79
N PHE A 53 -7.80 -4.95 7.07
CA PHE A 53 -8.40 -3.77 6.49
C PHE A 53 -9.93 -3.89 6.61
N ASN A 54 -10.63 -2.78 6.47
CA ASN A 54 -12.09 -2.72 6.55
C ASN A 54 -12.64 -1.68 5.59
N ASN A 55 -13.95 -1.52 5.56
CA ASN A 55 -14.62 -0.58 4.65
C ASN A 55 -14.19 0.88 4.86
N LYS A 56 -13.63 1.23 6.01
CA LYS A 56 -13.16 2.59 6.33
C LYS A 56 -11.68 2.79 6.04
N SER A 57 -10.96 1.76 5.66
CA SER A 57 -9.55 1.89 5.25
C SER A 57 -9.43 2.85 4.07
N LYS A 58 -8.32 3.56 4.01
CA LYS A 58 -8.04 4.57 2.99
C LYS A 58 -7.16 4.00 1.91
N ALA A 59 -7.20 4.62 0.74
CA ALA A 59 -6.34 4.20 -0.36
C ALA A 59 -5.87 5.37 -1.22
N VAL A 60 -4.68 5.23 -1.75
CA VAL A 60 -4.22 5.96 -2.93
C VAL A 60 -3.97 4.92 -4.00
N TYR A 61 -4.52 5.14 -5.19
CA TYR A 61 -4.33 4.21 -6.29
C TYR A 61 -4.03 4.94 -7.59
N ILE A 62 -3.40 4.23 -8.50
CA ILE A 62 -3.03 4.76 -9.82
C ILE A 62 -3.66 3.93 -10.92
N GLU A 63 -4.01 4.62 -12.00
CA GLU A 63 -4.64 4.05 -13.18
C GLU A 63 -3.89 4.41 -14.45
N ILE A 64 -3.89 3.49 -15.41
CA ILE A 64 -3.51 3.73 -16.80
C ILE A 64 -4.68 3.21 -17.65
N ASP A 65 -5.22 4.04 -18.53
CA ASP A 65 -6.35 3.70 -19.40
C ASP A 65 -7.53 3.07 -18.63
N ASN A 66 -7.90 3.69 -17.51
CA ASN A 66 -9.00 3.27 -16.61
C ASN A 66 -8.78 1.92 -15.91
N LYS A 67 -7.59 1.33 -16.02
CA LYS A 67 -7.21 0.13 -15.28
C LYS A 67 -6.40 0.50 -14.06
N ILE A 68 -6.79 -0.01 -12.90
CA ILE A 68 -5.99 0.14 -11.67
C ILE A 68 -4.74 -0.71 -11.80
N VAL A 69 -3.57 -0.06 -11.76
CA VAL A 69 -2.27 -0.71 -11.93
C VAL A 69 -1.40 -0.65 -10.68
N GLY A 70 -1.85 0.04 -9.64
CA GLY A 70 -1.17 0.08 -8.36
C GLY A 70 -2.03 0.70 -7.27
N HIS A 71 -1.79 0.31 -6.03
CA HIS A 71 -2.49 0.87 -4.88
C HIS A 71 -1.64 0.82 -3.62
N ILE A 72 -1.92 1.73 -2.70
CA ILE A 72 -1.51 1.67 -1.30
C ILE A 72 -2.78 1.80 -0.47
N VAL A 73 -3.11 0.77 0.30
CA VAL A 73 -4.21 0.78 1.27
C VAL A 73 -3.60 0.96 2.65
N TYR A 74 -4.14 1.89 3.42
CA TYR A 74 -3.56 2.27 4.70
C TYR A 74 -4.63 2.69 5.71
N ASP A 75 -4.23 2.69 6.99
CA ASP A 75 -5.04 3.17 8.10
C ASP A 75 -4.20 4.03 9.05
N HIS A 76 -4.89 4.83 9.85
CA HIS A 76 -4.32 5.51 11.00
C HIS A 76 -4.73 4.78 12.27
N ARG A 77 -3.84 4.76 13.26
CA ARG A 77 -4.17 4.26 14.60
C ARG A 77 -4.64 5.41 15.48
N SER A 78 -5.73 5.21 16.20
CA SER A 78 -6.33 6.24 17.05
C SER A 78 -5.49 6.65 18.25
N ASP A 79 -4.58 5.78 18.69
CA ASP A 79 -3.68 5.99 19.82
C ASP A 79 -2.31 6.55 19.42
N ASP A 80 -2.12 6.88 18.16
CA ASP A 80 -0.84 7.32 17.64
C ASP A 80 -0.72 8.86 17.66
N LEU A 81 0.15 9.36 18.53
CA LEU A 81 0.45 10.79 18.64
C LEU A 81 1.08 11.36 17.36
N PHE A 82 1.71 10.54 16.56
CA PHE A 82 2.40 10.95 15.33
C PHE A 82 1.51 10.87 14.09
N LYS A 83 0.26 10.45 14.24
CA LYS A 83 -0.65 10.23 13.09
C LYS A 83 0.03 9.40 12.00
N THR A 84 0.59 8.29 12.39
CA THR A 84 1.27 7.38 11.47
C THR A 84 0.28 6.79 10.47
N ALA A 85 0.62 6.88 9.20
CA ALA A 85 -0.07 6.13 8.15
C ALA A 85 0.52 4.71 8.10
N TRP A 86 -0.26 3.73 8.50
CA TRP A 86 0.13 2.32 8.46
C TRP A 86 -0.28 1.72 7.13
N ILE A 87 0.70 1.41 6.30
CA ILE A 87 0.44 0.71 5.03
C ILE A 87 0.05 -0.72 5.36
N ILE A 88 -1.15 -1.11 4.92
CA ILE A 88 -1.67 -2.47 5.06
C ILE A 88 -1.23 -3.31 3.88
N LEU A 89 -1.50 -2.82 2.68
CA LEU A 89 -1.12 -3.46 1.43
C LEU A 89 -0.65 -2.42 0.43
N SER A 90 0.44 -2.72 -0.26
CA SER A 90 0.85 -1.98 -1.44
C SER A 90 1.14 -2.93 -2.58
N TRP A 91 0.86 -2.49 -3.80
CA TRP A 91 0.96 -3.35 -4.97
C TRP A 91 1.14 -2.51 -6.24
N VAL A 92 1.91 -3.05 -7.15
CA VAL A 92 1.99 -2.60 -8.55
C VAL A 92 1.82 -3.84 -9.42
N ASP A 93 0.94 -3.75 -10.42
CA ASP A 93 0.66 -4.84 -11.36
C ASP A 93 1.96 -5.33 -11.99
N GLU A 94 2.19 -6.65 -11.96
CA GLU A 94 3.42 -7.24 -12.47
C GLU A 94 3.67 -6.96 -13.96
N ASN A 95 2.60 -6.79 -14.75
CA ASN A 95 2.69 -6.47 -16.17
C ASN A 95 3.06 -5.00 -16.43
N TYR A 96 3.08 -4.17 -15.38
CA TYR A 96 3.39 -2.73 -15.46
C TYR A 96 4.63 -2.37 -14.66
N ARG A 97 5.39 -3.33 -14.19
CA ARG A 97 6.63 -3.10 -13.42
C ARG A 97 7.74 -2.55 -14.32
N ARG A 98 8.78 -1.98 -13.71
CA ARG A 98 9.91 -1.33 -14.37
C ARG A 98 9.51 -0.09 -15.17
N ARG A 99 8.42 0.58 -14.78
CA ARG A 99 7.93 1.80 -15.43
C ARG A 99 7.95 3.00 -14.47
N GLY A 100 8.53 2.84 -13.28
CA GLY A 100 8.59 3.88 -12.25
C GLY A 100 7.28 4.08 -11.50
N LEU A 101 6.32 3.17 -11.62
CA LEU A 101 4.98 3.34 -11.06
C LEU A 101 4.96 3.36 -9.54
N TYR A 102 5.79 2.56 -8.88
CA TYR A 102 5.84 2.55 -7.42
C TYR A 102 6.25 3.92 -6.86
N LYS A 103 7.25 4.55 -7.48
CA LYS A 103 7.71 5.90 -7.08
C LYS A 103 6.64 6.95 -7.33
N ILE A 104 5.93 6.87 -8.45
CA ILE A 104 4.80 7.78 -8.76
C ILE A 104 3.70 7.61 -7.71
N LEU A 105 3.30 6.37 -7.45
CA LEU A 105 2.28 6.04 -6.46
C LEU A 105 2.66 6.56 -5.08
N HIS A 106 3.88 6.31 -4.63
CA HIS A 106 4.35 6.74 -3.32
C HIS A 106 4.45 8.26 -3.20
N LYS A 107 4.84 8.94 -4.27
CA LYS A 107 4.86 10.41 -4.31
C LYS A 107 3.46 11.00 -4.04
N TYR A 108 2.44 10.48 -4.70
CA TYR A 108 1.07 10.94 -4.47
C TYR A 108 0.53 10.53 -3.10
N PHE A 109 0.91 9.37 -2.62
CA PHE A 109 0.62 8.94 -1.26
C PHE A 109 1.18 9.92 -0.23
N GLU A 110 2.45 10.29 -0.34
CA GLU A 110 3.06 11.28 0.56
C GLU A 110 2.38 12.64 0.47
N LYS A 111 1.98 13.06 -0.74
CA LYS A 111 1.23 14.32 -0.92
C LYS A 111 -0.07 14.31 -0.13
N VAL A 112 -0.85 13.24 -0.22
CA VAL A 112 -2.10 13.09 0.54
C VAL A 112 -1.82 13.11 2.03
N LEU A 113 -0.80 12.41 2.50
CA LEU A 113 -0.46 12.33 3.91
C LEU A 113 -0.09 13.69 4.47
N LYS A 114 0.70 14.47 3.75
CA LYS A 114 1.06 15.84 4.16
C LYS A 114 -0.17 16.75 4.25
N GLU A 115 -1.06 16.65 3.30
CA GLU A 115 -2.32 17.44 3.28
C GLU A 115 -3.26 17.03 4.41
N THR A 116 -3.23 15.77 4.84
CA THR A 116 -4.12 15.25 5.90
C THR A 116 -3.47 15.19 7.28
N GLY A 117 -2.23 15.68 7.41
CA GLY A 117 -1.57 15.86 8.70
C GLY A 117 -0.80 14.65 9.22
N SER A 118 -0.58 13.61 8.42
CA SER A 118 0.29 12.50 8.81
C SER A 118 1.74 12.94 8.80
N THR A 119 2.52 12.47 9.78
CA THR A 119 3.93 12.82 9.92
C THR A 119 4.86 11.63 9.75
N LYS A 120 4.32 10.43 9.66
CA LYS A 120 5.11 9.21 9.55
C LYS A 120 4.38 8.15 8.72
N ILE A 121 5.14 7.37 7.99
CA ILE A 121 4.68 6.19 7.27
C ILE A 121 5.33 4.97 7.90
N ALA A 122 4.56 3.93 8.15
CA ALA A 122 5.06 2.67 8.66
C ALA A 122 4.43 1.49 7.93
N SER A 123 5.13 0.38 7.89
CA SER A 123 4.64 -0.87 7.30
C SER A 123 5.34 -2.04 7.96
N TYR A 124 4.62 -3.14 8.13
CA TYR A 124 5.23 -4.44 8.41
C TYR A 124 5.59 -5.10 7.08
N VAL A 125 6.81 -5.59 6.98
CA VAL A 125 7.31 -6.28 5.80
C VAL A 125 7.93 -7.60 6.23
N SER A 126 7.48 -8.70 5.62
CA SER A 126 8.12 -10.00 5.85
C SER A 126 9.60 -9.94 5.49
N VAL A 127 10.46 -10.49 6.34
CA VAL A 127 11.91 -10.57 6.08
C VAL A 127 12.22 -11.37 4.81
N ASN A 128 11.29 -12.22 4.38
CA ASN A 128 11.42 -13.04 3.18
C ASN A 128 10.95 -12.31 1.91
N ASN A 129 10.35 -11.13 2.05
CA ASN A 129 9.85 -10.35 0.91
C ASN A 129 10.91 -9.33 0.48
N ALA A 130 11.96 -9.80 -0.19
CA ALA A 130 13.08 -8.97 -0.62
C ALA A 130 12.65 -7.85 -1.57
N ALA A 131 11.70 -8.14 -2.48
CA ALA A 131 11.18 -7.15 -3.43
C ALA A 131 10.49 -5.99 -2.70
N ARG A 132 9.68 -6.29 -1.69
CA ARG A 132 8.99 -5.27 -0.90
C ARG A 132 9.97 -4.44 -0.07
N LEU A 133 10.97 -5.09 0.55
CA LEU A 133 12.02 -4.39 1.29
C LEU A 133 12.76 -3.40 0.39
N ALA A 134 13.17 -3.84 -0.80
CA ALA A 134 13.84 -2.98 -1.76
C ALA A 134 12.95 -1.80 -2.20
N SER A 135 11.67 -2.04 -2.45
CA SER A 135 10.72 -0.98 -2.80
C SER A 135 10.58 0.05 -1.70
N CYS A 136 10.46 -0.37 -0.45
CA CYS A 136 10.40 0.53 0.71
C CYS A 136 11.66 1.39 0.82
N GLU A 137 12.83 0.77 0.72
CA GLU A 137 14.10 1.49 0.81
C GLU A 137 14.27 2.48 -0.34
N SER A 138 13.77 2.16 -1.54
CA SER A 138 13.85 3.03 -2.71
C SER A 138 13.10 4.36 -2.54
N VAL A 139 12.14 4.43 -1.63
CA VAL A 139 11.36 5.64 -1.34
C VAL A 139 11.72 6.26 0.02
N GLY A 140 12.84 5.85 0.60
CA GLY A 140 13.39 6.46 1.81
C GLY A 140 12.90 5.84 3.13
N MET A 141 12.20 4.71 3.10
CA MET A 141 11.86 4.00 4.33
C MET A 141 13.09 3.29 4.89
N ILE A 142 13.18 3.23 6.20
CA ILE A 142 14.28 2.59 6.90
C ILE A 142 13.76 1.43 7.76
N LYS A 143 14.61 0.43 7.97
CA LYS A 143 14.33 -0.64 8.91
C LYS A 143 14.43 -0.07 10.32
N HIS A 144 13.32 -0.12 11.06
CA HIS A 144 13.25 0.52 12.38
C HIS A 144 13.36 -0.49 13.53
N CYS A 145 12.68 -1.63 13.41
CA CYS A 145 12.68 -2.67 14.44
C CYS A 145 12.43 -4.04 13.83
N TYR A 146 12.68 -5.07 14.64
CA TYR A 146 12.33 -6.44 14.32
C TYR A 146 11.20 -6.90 15.24
N ARG A 147 10.18 -7.51 14.68
CA ARG A 147 9.17 -8.22 15.43
C ARG A 147 9.66 -9.64 15.66
N MET A 148 9.76 -10.03 16.93
CA MET A 148 10.17 -11.37 17.34
C MET A 148 8.95 -12.16 17.77
N GLU A 149 8.82 -13.38 17.29
CA GLU A 149 7.68 -14.23 17.61
C GLU A 149 8.14 -15.64 17.96
N LYS A 150 7.39 -16.28 18.85
CA LYS A 150 7.53 -17.70 19.14
C LYS A 150 6.12 -18.28 19.21
N HIS A 151 5.84 -19.29 18.39
CA HIS A 151 4.55 -19.97 18.42
C HIS A 151 4.60 -21.10 19.45
N LEU A 152 3.66 -21.09 20.39
CA LEU A 152 3.57 -22.11 21.44
C LEU A 152 2.81 -23.35 20.97
N GLU A 153 1.97 -23.17 19.93
CA GLU A 153 1.27 -24.25 19.26
C GLU A 153 1.54 -24.18 17.77
N GLN A 154 1.55 -25.34 17.09
CA GLN A 154 1.69 -25.34 15.65
C GLN A 154 0.48 -24.71 15.01
N ASN A 155 0.70 -23.84 14.03
CA ASN A 155 -0.33 -22.99 13.47
C ASN A 155 -0.08 -22.84 11.97
N ASP A 156 -1.13 -23.00 11.16
CA ASP A 156 -1.05 -22.92 9.71
C ASP A 156 -0.89 -21.48 9.18
N TRP A 157 -0.93 -20.50 10.07
CA TRP A 157 -0.84 -19.08 9.76
C TRP A 157 0.61 -18.57 9.88
N GLN A 158 1.50 -19.22 9.24
CA GLN A 158 2.88 -18.76 9.21
C GLN A 158 3.19 -17.98 7.95
#